data_91c60df9ac3655f10967ad65f5d53c29
#
_entry.id   91c60df9ac3655f10967ad65f5d53c29
#
_cell.length_a   1.000
_cell.length_b   1.000
_cell.length_c   1.000
_cell.angle_alpha   90.00
_cell.angle_beta   90.00
_cell.angle_gamma   90.00
#
_symmetry.space_group_name_H-M   'P 1'
#
loop_
_entity.id
_entity.type
_entity.pdbx_description
1 polymer ?
#
loop_
_entity_poly.entity_id
_entity_poly.type
_entity_poly.pdbx_seq_one_letter_code
_entity_poly.pdbx_strand_id
1 'polypeptide(L)'
;MLPLRSELGPAAAGVPPPSRPRAELSRCSARSAASCGATVPTSVCEHSVHQERDASYGTNTPDDSEGSESEKEGDEDSEREEEWDTDLEIEDLRPPHSLCELYETKEPFDPTGKTRYIAACQLYGVVPTSYFLRHMKDTELIMKHHGLGPQGAKALSLALMTNTSIVKLNLSDNCLNGDGAAAVAEMLKENCYISDVDLSDNRLGVKGAEALSAMLLENTTVVTLKLSGNEFNDHAAKYLADALPANNKMESLDLSHNMLADTSGELLGMAIAENTGLKELNISWNYFRSQGAAALARGFEANVFLRVLDLSYNGFSNNGAAALGEALKVNNVLEELNISNNRISLEGALRFAVGLKENRTLKSLNMARNPMQSEGCFGILKSIQANSGAVVEILDFSEIPVNKDFADLCDAVKMLFPNLQIRHGGNATLHKKDQPKVSQEFS
;
A
#
# COMPACT_ATOMS: atom_id res chain seq x y z
N MET A 1 43.94 49.56 -35.60
CA MET A 1 43.18 50.76 -35.95
C MET A 1 41.80 50.63 -35.32
N LEU A 2 41.59 51.32 -34.24
CA LEU A 2 40.36 51.83 -33.70
C LEU A 2 39.83 52.95 -34.65
N PRO A 3 38.61 53.53 -34.58
CA PRO A 3 37.65 53.55 -33.44
C PRO A 3 36.12 53.64 -33.77
N LEU A 4 35.30 53.64 -32.70
CA LEU A 4 34.21 54.55 -32.31
C LEU A 4 32.80 54.29 -32.90
N ARG A 5 31.75 54.38 -32.20
CA ARG A 5 31.01 55.03 -31.11
C ARG A 5 29.54 54.68 -31.29
N SER A 6 28.94 54.26 -30.27
CA SER A 6 27.88 54.84 -29.39
C SER A 6 26.63 55.32 -30.11
N GLU A 7 25.49 54.82 -29.59
CA GLU A 7 24.35 55.67 -29.20
C GLU A 7 23.43 54.98 -28.19
N LEU A 8 23.20 55.69 -27.09
CA LEU A 8 22.24 55.41 -26.01
C LEU A 8 20.89 56.05 -26.40
N GLY A 9 19.83 55.37 -26.16
CA GLY A 9 18.46 55.88 -26.17
C GLY A 9 17.58 55.21 -25.10
N PRO A 10 16.51 55.78 -24.57
CA PRO A 10 16.32 55.99 -23.14
C PRO A 10 15.43 54.98 -22.46
N ALA A 11 15.55 54.96 -21.10
CA ALA A 11 14.81 54.18 -20.13
C ALA A 11 13.28 54.36 -20.24
N ALA A 12 12.55 53.24 -20.22
CA ALA A 12 11.13 53.24 -19.97
C ALA A 12 10.86 52.72 -18.54
N ALA A 13 10.03 53.49 -17.86
CA ALA A 13 9.70 53.43 -16.43
C ALA A 13 9.13 52.10 -15.98
N GLY A 14 9.47 51.74 -14.75
CA GLY A 14 8.98 50.56 -14.05
C GLY A 14 7.49 50.64 -13.69
N VAL A 15 6.83 49.50 -13.87
CA VAL A 15 5.50 49.20 -13.32
C VAL A 15 5.72 48.40 -12.02
N PRO A 16 5.14 48.82 -10.88
CA PRO A 16 5.25 48.07 -9.63
C PRO A 16 4.37 46.79 -9.65
N PRO A 17 4.78 45.73 -8.93
CA PRO A 17 4.00 44.50 -8.85
C PRO A 17 2.73 44.68 -7.98
N PRO A 18 1.66 43.93 -8.22
CA PRO A 18 0.41 44.02 -7.46
C PRO A 18 0.59 43.48 -6.04
N SER A 19 0.02 44.23 -5.09
CA SER A 19 -0.03 43.95 -3.67
C SER A 19 -0.90 42.71 -3.37
N ARG A 20 -0.39 41.83 -2.50
CA ARG A 20 -1.13 40.71 -1.91
C ARG A 20 -2.32 41.19 -1.05
N PRO A 21 -3.47 40.57 -1.10
CA PRO A 21 -4.54 40.83 -0.13
C PRO A 21 -4.18 40.19 1.23
N ARG A 22 -4.34 40.99 2.30
CA ARG A 22 -4.30 40.55 3.69
C ARG A 22 -5.52 39.68 3.96
N ALA A 23 -5.31 38.49 4.54
CA ALA A 23 -6.36 37.66 5.09
C ALA A 23 -6.92 38.33 6.37
N GLU A 24 -8.18 38.70 6.32
CA GLU A 24 -8.95 39.09 7.50
C GLU A 24 -9.41 37.84 8.25
N LEU A 25 -9.01 37.75 9.51
CA LEU A 25 -9.54 36.83 10.49
C LEU A 25 -11.00 37.22 10.82
N SER A 26 -11.97 36.52 10.25
CA SER A 26 -13.37 36.64 10.67
C SER A 26 -13.65 35.58 11.75
N ARG A 27 -13.98 36.10 12.94
CA ARG A 27 -14.50 35.37 14.09
C ARG A 27 -15.84 34.73 13.72
N CYS A 28 -15.96 33.39 13.81
CA CYS A 28 -17.24 32.71 13.80
C CYS A 28 -17.93 32.84 15.16
N SER A 29 -19.02 33.58 15.17
CA SER A 29 -19.94 33.67 16.29
C SER A 29 -20.96 32.51 16.24
N ALA A 30 -21.17 31.91 17.40
CA ALA A 30 -22.21 30.94 17.66
C ALA A 30 -23.61 31.47 17.31
N ARG A 31 -24.40 30.66 16.60
CA ARG A 31 -25.90 30.77 16.57
C ARG A 31 -26.51 29.39 16.57
N SER A 32 -27.09 29.04 17.72
CA SER A 32 -28.51 28.71 17.94
C SER A 32 -29.06 27.50 17.18
N ALA A 33 -29.29 26.45 17.95
CA ALA A 33 -30.15 25.32 17.64
C ALA A 33 -31.64 25.77 17.61
N ALA A 34 -32.39 25.34 16.59
CA ALA A 34 -33.83 25.22 16.66
C ALA A 34 -34.34 24.10 15.77
N SER A 35 -34.87 23.08 16.44
CA SER A 35 -35.99 22.20 16.11
C SER A 35 -36.30 21.87 14.65
N CYS A 36 -36.26 20.58 14.30
CA CYS A 36 -37.31 19.94 13.53
C CYS A 36 -37.44 18.48 13.94
N GLY A 37 -38.60 18.14 14.49
CA GLY A 37 -38.97 16.77 14.75
C GLY A 37 -39.40 16.07 13.46
N ALA A 38 -39.05 14.80 13.34
CA ALA A 38 -39.72 13.87 12.44
C ALA A 38 -39.64 12.46 12.99
N THR A 39 -40.77 11.89 13.11
CA THR A 39 -41.24 10.58 13.53
C THR A 39 -40.48 9.39 12.94
N VAL A 40 -40.27 8.40 13.81
CA VAL A 40 -39.85 7.03 13.52
C VAL A 40 -41.00 6.24 12.92
N PRO A 41 -40.78 5.35 11.96
CA PRO A 41 -41.56 4.15 11.82
C PRO A 41 -40.71 2.90 12.15
N THR A 42 -41.15 2.21 13.19
CA THR A 42 -40.84 0.80 13.46
C THR A 42 -41.36 -0.09 12.35
N SER A 43 -40.51 -0.91 11.75
CA SER A 43 -40.96 -2.10 11.04
C SER A 43 -40.14 -3.31 11.51
N VAL A 44 -40.88 -4.20 12.15
CA VAL A 44 -40.58 -5.57 12.52
C VAL A 44 -40.29 -6.34 11.24
N CYS A 45 -39.20 -7.11 11.20
CA CYS A 45 -39.01 -8.16 10.21
C CYS A 45 -38.79 -9.49 10.90
N GLU A 46 -39.71 -10.38 10.62
CA GLU A 46 -39.86 -11.72 11.13
C GLU A 46 -38.81 -12.69 10.62
N HIS A 47 -38.55 -13.67 11.46
CA HIS A 47 -37.73 -14.85 11.19
C HIS A 47 -38.31 -15.72 10.07
N SER A 48 -37.43 -16.26 9.23
CA SER A 48 -37.71 -17.49 8.50
C SER A 48 -36.53 -18.45 8.67
N VAL A 49 -36.77 -19.48 9.45
CA VAL A 49 -35.99 -20.71 9.61
C VAL A 49 -36.33 -21.59 8.42
N HIS A 50 -35.36 -22.09 7.68
CA HIS A 50 -35.50 -23.33 6.92
C HIS A 50 -34.32 -24.25 7.21
N GLN A 51 -34.73 -25.37 7.80
CA GLN A 51 -34.00 -26.59 8.10
C GLN A 51 -34.02 -27.54 6.89
N GLU A 52 -33.06 -28.48 6.92
CA GLU A 52 -33.02 -29.78 6.23
C GLU A 52 -32.07 -29.86 5.02
N ARG A 53 -31.22 -30.88 4.82
CA ARG A 53 -31.13 -32.26 5.34
C ARG A 53 -29.73 -32.85 5.08
N ASP A 54 -29.40 -33.83 5.91
CA ASP A 54 -28.32 -34.79 5.90
C ASP A 54 -28.03 -35.53 4.59
N ALA A 55 -26.75 -35.86 4.36
CA ALA A 55 -26.35 -37.16 3.85
C ALA A 55 -24.93 -37.54 4.29
N SER A 56 -24.89 -38.54 5.14
CA SER A 56 -23.76 -39.33 5.63
C SER A 56 -23.17 -40.26 4.56
N TYR A 57 -21.89 -40.58 4.68
CA TYR A 57 -21.16 -41.84 4.42
C TYR A 57 -19.68 -41.49 4.46
N GLY A 58 -18.76 -42.07 5.18
CA GLY A 58 -18.62 -43.42 5.72
C GLY A 58 -17.12 -43.69 5.79
N THR A 59 -16.65 -43.98 6.95
CA THR A 59 -15.43 -44.63 7.45
C THR A 59 -14.49 -45.30 6.41
N ASN A 60 -13.15 -45.12 6.56
CA ASN A 60 -12.20 -46.19 6.89
C ASN A 60 -10.76 -45.63 6.99
N THR A 61 -10.14 -45.87 8.15
CA THR A 61 -8.71 -46.06 8.34
C THR A 61 -8.38 -47.55 8.15
N PRO A 62 -7.14 -48.02 7.90
CA PRO A 62 -6.00 -47.88 8.81
C PRO A 62 -4.60 -47.76 8.13
N ASP A 63 -3.68 -47.20 8.92
CA ASP A 63 -2.39 -47.78 9.41
C ASP A 63 -1.25 -48.06 8.40
N ASP A 64 -0.13 -47.58 8.74
CA ASP A 64 1.26 -48.09 8.93
C ASP A 64 2.38 -47.21 8.31
N SER A 65 3.15 -46.64 9.24
CA SER A 65 4.62 -46.70 9.46
C SER A 65 5.63 -46.22 8.41
N GLU A 66 6.65 -45.63 9.03
CA GLU A 66 8.07 -45.46 8.72
C GLU A 66 8.53 -44.10 8.16
N GLY A 67 9.16 -43.46 8.92
CA GLY A 67 10.35 -42.74 9.34
C GLY A 67 11.27 -42.24 8.23
N SER A 68 11.50 -40.91 8.24
CA SER A 68 12.81 -40.40 7.89
C SER A 68 13.01 -39.04 8.58
N GLU A 69 14.02 -38.97 9.38
CA GLU A 69 14.56 -37.78 10.01
C GLU A 69 15.04 -36.77 8.95
N SER A 70 14.63 -35.51 9.09
CA SER A 70 15.34 -34.40 8.48
C SER A 70 15.41 -33.24 9.48
N GLU A 71 16.65 -32.82 9.70
CA GLU A 71 17.09 -31.81 10.64
C GLU A 71 16.29 -30.50 10.47
N LYS A 72 15.75 -30.03 11.60
CA LYS A 72 15.18 -28.69 11.76
C LYS A 72 16.29 -27.78 12.28
N GLU A 73 16.76 -26.87 11.45
CA GLU A 73 17.39 -25.66 11.95
C GLU A 73 16.29 -24.83 12.62
N GLY A 74 16.45 -24.60 13.92
CA GLY A 74 15.52 -23.84 14.71
C GLY A 74 15.81 -22.34 14.59
N ASP A 75 14.86 -21.61 14.05
CA ASP A 75 14.73 -20.18 14.34
C ASP A 75 14.07 -20.06 15.71
N GLU A 76 14.87 -19.73 16.71
CA GLU A 76 14.40 -19.34 18.04
C GLU A 76 13.82 -17.93 17.98
N ASP A 77 12.60 -17.79 17.47
CA ASP A 77 11.74 -16.66 17.84
C ASP A 77 11.19 -16.96 19.24
N SER A 78 11.79 -16.32 20.23
CA SER A 78 11.30 -16.35 21.61
C SER A 78 9.95 -15.66 21.68
N GLU A 79 8.87 -16.41 21.48
CA GLU A 79 7.54 -16.00 21.88
C GLU A 79 7.54 -15.86 23.40
N ARG A 80 7.64 -14.60 23.88
CA ARG A 80 7.28 -14.29 25.27
C ARG A 80 5.80 -14.57 25.41
N GLU A 81 5.45 -15.62 26.09
CA GLU A 81 4.11 -15.82 26.61
C GLU A 81 3.75 -14.61 27.46
N GLU A 82 2.91 -13.72 26.91
CA GLU A 82 2.36 -12.59 27.65
C GLU A 82 1.31 -13.12 28.63
N GLU A 83 1.67 -13.15 29.91
CA GLU A 83 0.75 -13.41 31.00
C GLU A 83 -0.37 -12.35 30.96
N TRP A 84 -1.60 -12.78 30.68
CA TRP A 84 -2.80 -11.95 30.65
C TRP A 84 -3.21 -11.63 32.10
N ASP A 85 -2.69 -10.55 32.65
CA ASP A 85 -3.07 -10.04 33.95
C ASP A 85 -4.38 -9.24 33.81
N THR A 86 -5.49 -9.84 34.23
CA THR A 86 -6.85 -9.30 34.08
C THR A 86 -7.28 -8.38 35.23
N ASP A 87 -6.45 -8.21 36.26
CA ASP A 87 -6.84 -7.48 37.47
C ASP A 87 -6.28 -6.05 37.49
N LEU A 88 -6.90 -5.17 36.70
CA LEU A 88 -6.79 -3.72 36.92
C LEU A 88 -7.94 -3.30 37.84
N GLU A 89 -7.65 -3.01 39.11
CA GLU A 89 -8.59 -2.34 40.00
C GLU A 89 -8.93 -0.97 39.42
N ILE A 90 -10.12 -0.86 38.83
CA ILE A 90 -10.67 0.42 38.34
C ILE A 90 -11.42 1.05 39.52
N GLU A 91 -10.75 1.96 40.25
CA GLU A 91 -11.43 2.79 41.22
C GLU A 91 -12.54 3.63 40.57
N ASP A 92 -13.68 3.72 41.22
CA ASP A 92 -14.95 4.33 40.82
C ASP A 92 -14.83 5.63 39.99
N LEU A 93 -14.79 5.52 38.66
CA LEU A 93 -15.02 6.64 37.76
C LEU A 93 -16.47 6.61 37.30
N ARG A 94 -17.26 7.62 37.63
CA ARG A 94 -18.62 7.78 37.09
C ARG A 94 -18.53 7.96 35.57
N PRO A 95 -19.30 7.22 34.75
CA PRO A 95 -19.24 7.37 33.31
C PRO A 95 -19.72 8.77 32.89
N PRO A 96 -19.07 9.41 31.91
CA PRO A 96 -19.58 10.64 31.30
C PRO A 96 -20.86 10.37 30.53
N HIS A 97 -21.85 11.25 30.64
CA HIS A 97 -23.15 11.07 30.02
C HIS A 97 -23.20 11.43 28.52
N SER A 98 -22.17 12.12 28.01
CA SER A 98 -22.10 12.51 26.58
C SER A 98 -20.66 12.73 26.10
N LEU A 99 -20.46 12.68 24.76
CA LEU A 99 -19.18 13.03 24.11
C LEU A 99 -18.73 14.48 24.42
N CYS A 100 -19.68 15.43 24.57
CA CYS A 100 -19.36 16.81 24.91
C CYS A 100 -18.66 16.93 26.26
N GLU A 101 -19.04 16.10 27.24
CA GLU A 101 -18.41 16.14 28.58
C GLU A 101 -16.96 15.66 28.55
N LEU A 102 -16.58 14.79 27.63
CA LEU A 102 -15.19 14.33 27.43
C LEU A 102 -14.27 15.45 26.91
N TYR A 103 -14.83 16.45 26.23
CA TYR A 103 -14.05 17.59 25.71
C TYR A 103 -14.02 18.79 26.66
N GLU A 104 -14.98 18.90 27.59
CA GLU A 104 -15.17 20.08 28.46
C GLU A 104 -14.63 19.88 29.89
N THR A 105 -14.14 18.68 30.27
CA THR A 105 -13.62 18.46 31.64
C THR A 105 -12.38 19.30 31.90
N LYS A 106 -12.41 20.11 32.94
CA LYS A 106 -11.27 20.90 33.47
C LYS A 106 -10.25 20.00 34.22
N GLU A 107 -10.06 18.78 33.78
CA GLU A 107 -9.07 17.88 34.37
C GLU A 107 -7.65 18.33 34.02
N PRO A 108 -6.66 18.06 34.88
CA PRO A 108 -5.27 18.35 34.56
C PRO A 108 -4.88 17.70 33.25
N PHE A 109 -4.18 18.44 32.38
CA PHE A 109 -3.74 17.97 31.08
C PHE A 109 -3.03 16.60 31.19
N ASP A 110 -3.64 15.55 30.66
CA ASP A 110 -3.07 14.22 30.58
C ASP A 110 -2.49 14.00 29.17
N PRO A 111 -1.18 14.15 29.00
CA PRO A 111 -0.53 13.99 27.69
C PRO A 111 -0.55 12.55 27.18
N THR A 112 -0.85 11.58 28.04
CA THR A 112 -0.95 10.17 27.65
C THR A 112 -2.34 9.80 27.15
N GLY A 113 -3.38 10.52 27.56
CA GLY A 113 -4.77 10.24 27.25
C GLY A 113 -5.38 9.08 28.03
N LYS A 114 -4.73 8.59 29.12
CA LYS A 114 -5.22 7.46 29.91
C LYS A 114 -6.64 7.67 30.43
N THR A 115 -6.89 8.80 31.08
CA THR A 115 -8.20 9.13 31.65
C THR A 115 -9.27 9.17 30.57
N ARG A 116 -8.98 9.81 29.42
CA ARG A 116 -9.86 9.83 28.25
C ARG A 116 -10.14 8.44 27.71
N TYR A 117 -9.12 7.58 27.66
CA TYR A 117 -9.29 6.20 27.17
C TYR A 117 -10.28 5.42 28.01
N ILE A 118 -10.11 5.45 29.35
CA ILE A 118 -10.98 4.71 30.27
C ILE A 118 -12.42 5.23 30.17
N ALA A 119 -12.62 6.56 30.17
CA ALA A 119 -13.94 7.17 29.99
C ALA A 119 -14.56 6.82 28.62
N ALA A 120 -13.77 6.83 27.56
CA ALA A 120 -14.23 6.44 26.23
C ALA A 120 -14.61 4.95 26.16
N CYS A 121 -13.86 4.07 26.81
CA CYS A 121 -14.22 2.65 26.88
C CYS A 121 -15.58 2.44 27.59
N GLN A 122 -15.82 3.16 28.67
CA GLN A 122 -17.13 3.14 29.33
C GLN A 122 -18.26 3.64 28.42
N LEU A 123 -18.03 4.76 27.73
CA LEU A 123 -19.00 5.35 26.79
C LEU A 123 -19.37 4.39 25.65
N TYR A 124 -18.39 3.73 25.06
CA TYR A 124 -18.60 2.82 23.94
C TYR A 124 -18.88 1.37 24.34
N GLY A 125 -18.92 1.07 25.64
CA GLY A 125 -19.22 -0.26 26.19
C GLY A 125 -18.14 -1.29 25.82
N VAL A 126 -16.87 -0.90 25.78
CA VAL A 126 -15.73 -1.79 25.50
C VAL A 126 -14.83 -1.93 26.73
N VAL A 127 -14.18 -3.08 26.86
CA VAL A 127 -13.21 -3.31 27.93
C VAL A 127 -11.91 -2.57 27.61
N PRO A 128 -11.33 -1.80 28.55
CA PRO A 128 -10.03 -1.16 28.34
C PRO A 128 -8.93 -2.20 28.09
N THR A 129 -8.17 -2.03 27.01
CA THR A 129 -7.07 -2.93 26.66
C THR A 129 -5.86 -2.61 27.53
N SER A 130 -5.44 -3.56 28.38
CA SER A 130 -4.29 -3.41 29.29
C SER A 130 -2.99 -3.14 28.51
N TYR A 131 -2.86 -3.72 27.32
CA TYR A 131 -1.72 -3.47 26.44
C TYR A 131 -1.57 -1.97 26.12
N PHE A 132 -2.63 -1.30 25.65
CA PHE A 132 -2.59 0.13 25.37
C PHE A 132 -2.21 0.93 26.61
N LEU A 133 -2.82 0.64 27.77
CA LEU A 133 -2.54 1.35 29.03
C LEU A 133 -1.07 1.25 29.49
N ARG A 134 -0.41 0.15 29.17
CA ARG A 134 1.02 -0.05 29.46
C ARG A 134 1.94 0.68 28.46
N HIS A 135 1.53 0.74 27.20
CA HIS A 135 2.38 1.20 26.08
C HIS A 135 2.06 2.62 25.58
N MET A 136 1.13 3.34 26.20
CA MET A 136 0.71 4.68 25.71
C MET A 136 1.79 5.78 25.83
N LYS A 137 2.94 5.49 26.45
CA LYS A 137 4.11 6.37 26.53
C LYS A 137 5.24 5.96 25.58
N ASP A 138 5.09 4.84 24.91
CA ASP A 138 6.09 4.35 23.99
C ASP A 138 6.03 5.12 22.66
N THR A 139 7.08 5.05 21.88
CA THR A 139 7.12 5.68 20.55
C THR A 139 6.42 4.86 19.49
N GLU A 140 6.24 3.56 19.74
CA GLU A 140 5.57 2.61 18.84
C GLU A 140 4.45 1.90 19.59
N LEU A 141 3.25 1.93 19.05
CA LEU A 141 2.10 1.20 19.55
C LEU A 141 1.69 0.13 18.53
N ILE A 142 1.98 -1.13 18.84
CA ILE A 142 1.69 -2.27 17.97
C ILE A 142 0.55 -3.06 18.58
N MET A 143 -0.67 -2.84 18.10
CA MET A 143 -1.90 -3.52 18.55
C MET A 143 -2.49 -4.39 17.43
N LYS A 144 -1.65 -5.16 16.77
CA LYS A 144 -2.08 -6.13 15.75
C LYS A 144 -2.87 -7.25 16.41
N HIS A 145 -3.97 -7.72 15.79
CA HIS A 145 -4.82 -8.85 16.24
C HIS A 145 -5.48 -8.70 17.63
N HIS A 146 -5.73 -7.48 18.10
CA HIS A 146 -6.33 -7.25 19.42
C HIS A 146 -7.87 -7.27 19.41
N GLY A 147 -8.49 -7.47 18.27
CA GLY A 147 -9.96 -7.56 18.17
C GLY A 147 -10.69 -6.27 18.59
N LEU A 148 -10.09 -5.10 18.35
CA LEU A 148 -10.60 -3.81 18.80
C LEU A 148 -12.02 -3.51 18.30
N GLY A 149 -12.33 -3.90 17.09
CA GLY A 149 -13.57 -3.56 16.41
C GLY A 149 -13.78 -2.05 16.25
N PRO A 150 -14.91 -1.62 15.68
CA PRO A 150 -15.18 -0.19 15.47
C PRO A 150 -15.27 0.62 16.77
N GLN A 151 -15.83 0.02 17.83
CA GLN A 151 -16.02 0.73 19.10
C GLN A 151 -14.71 0.86 19.88
N GLY A 152 -13.87 -0.19 19.87
CA GLY A 152 -12.51 -0.11 20.44
C GLY A 152 -11.66 0.91 19.72
N ALA A 153 -11.75 1.00 18.38
CA ALA A 153 -11.08 2.03 17.61
C ALA A 153 -11.53 3.44 17.99
N LYS A 154 -12.84 3.66 18.20
CA LYS A 154 -13.38 4.94 18.65
C LYS A 154 -12.83 5.34 20.02
N ALA A 155 -12.81 4.41 20.96
CA ALA A 155 -12.26 4.67 22.30
C ALA A 155 -10.76 4.99 22.25
N LEU A 156 -9.99 4.22 21.48
CA LEU A 156 -8.57 4.42 21.28
C LEU A 156 -8.26 5.78 20.63
N SER A 157 -9.01 6.14 19.60
CA SER A 157 -8.84 7.39 18.85
C SER A 157 -9.01 8.63 19.74
N LEU A 158 -9.99 8.62 20.65
CA LEU A 158 -10.18 9.73 21.60
C LEU A 158 -8.98 9.92 22.54
N ALA A 159 -8.32 8.85 22.94
CA ALA A 159 -7.10 8.94 23.73
C ALA A 159 -5.90 9.40 22.92
N LEU A 160 -5.77 8.92 21.70
CA LEU A 160 -4.65 9.24 20.81
C LEU A 160 -4.67 10.67 20.29
N MET A 161 -5.83 11.36 20.25
CA MET A 161 -5.90 12.78 19.86
C MET A 161 -4.92 13.67 20.61
N THR A 162 -4.70 13.40 21.89
CA THR A 162 -3.81 14.19 22.75
C THR A 162 -2.49 13.50 23.11
N ASN A 163 -2.29 12.29 22.62
CA ASN A 163 -1.05 11.55 22.84
C ASN A 163 0.09 12.17 22.01
N THR A 164 1.19 12.47 22.68
CA THR A 164 2.38 13.11 22.07
C THR A 164 3.59 12.18 22.00
N SER A 165 3.44 10.94 22.45
CA SER A 165 4.55 9.98 22.55
C SER A 165 4.60 9.04 21.35
N ILE A 166 3.42 8.57 20.89
CA ILE A 166 3.33 7.57 19.83
C ILE A 166 3.59 8.24 18.48
N VAL A 167 4.57 7.71 17.78
CA VAL A 167 4.98 8.10 16.43
C VAL A 167 4.55 7.06 15.41
N LYS A 168 4.62 5.78 15.79
CA LYS A 168 4.19 4.65 14.93
C LYS A 168 2.98 3.97 15.55
N LEU A 169 1.93 3.83 14.75
CA LEU A 169 0.66 3.22 15.13
C LEU A 169 0.35 2.04 14.22
N ASN A 170 0.33 0.82 14.76
CA ASN A 170 -0.10 -0.37 14.06
C ASN A 170 -1.40 -0.91 14.68
N LEU A 171 -2.49 -0.84 13.93
CA LEU A 171 -3.81 -1.37 14.26
C LEU A 171 -4.25 -2.44 13.26
N SER A 172 -3.31 -3.13 12.60
CA SER A 172 -3.64 -4.14 11.59
C SER A 172 -4.44 -5.31 12.17
N ASP A 173 -5.32 -5.87 11.37
CA ASP A 173 -6.17 -7.03 11.67
C ASP A 173 -6.99 -6.89 12.98
N ASN A 174 -7.78 -5.83 13.05
CA ASN A 174 -8.63 -5.52 14.21
C ASN A 174 -10.12 -5.40 13.87
N CYS A 175 -10.54 -5.73 12.64
CA CYS A 175 -11.92 -5.60 12.20
C CYS A 175 -12.52 -4.20 12.45
N LEU A 176 -11.75 -3.14 12.19
CA LEU A 176 -12.16 -1.76 12.47
C LEU A 176 -13.37 -1.33 11.64
N ASN A 177 -13.56 -1.90 10.46
CA ASN A 177 -14.58 -1.53 9.48
C ASN A 177 -14.52 -0.02 9.13
N GLY A 178 -15.44 0.46 8.31
CA GLY A 178 -15.47 1.88 7.92
C GLY A 178 -15.70 2.85 9.09
N ASP A 179 -16.42 2.44 10.13
CA ASP A 179 -16.69 3.29 11.30
C ASP A 179 -15.46 3.48 12.19
N GLY A 180 -14.67 2.42 12.37
CA GLY A 180 -13.40 2.51 13.09
C GLY A 180 -12.37 3.32 12.29
N ALA A 181 -12.32 3.14 10.96
CA ALA A 181 -11.48 3.94 10.09
C ALA A 181 -11.81 5.43 10.20
N ALA A 182 -13.10 5.79 10.21
CA ALA A 182 -13.52 7.18 10.37
C ALA A 182 -13.04 7.77 11.70
N ALA A 183 -13.12 7.02 12.80
CA ALA A 183 -12.65 7.49 14.09
C ALA A 183 -11.11 7.69 14.11
N VAL A 184 -10.36 6.75 13.49
CA VAL A 184 -8.90 6.89 13.36
C VAL A 184 -8.54 8.07 12.44
N ALA A 185 -9.27 8.27 11.35
CA ALA A 185 -9.05 9.40 10.44
C ALA A 185 -9.28 10.75 11.14
N GLU A 186 -10.37 10.90 11.89
CA GLU A 186 -10.62 12.13 12.67
C GLU A 186 -9.54 12.36 13.74
N MET A 187 -9.09 11.31 14.42
CA MET A 187 -7.96 11.40 15.35
C MET A 187 -6.69 11.88 14.64
N LEU A 188 -6.37 11.35 13.48
CA LEU A 188 -5.18 11.73 12.73
C LEU A 188 -5.24 13.17 12.17
N LYS A 189 -6.42 13.76 11.98
CA LYS A 189 -6.53 15.19 11.64
C LYS A 189 -6.01 16.09 12.75
N GLU A 190 -6.24 15.69 14.01
CA GLU A 190 -5.87 16.48 15.19
C GLU A 190 -4.46 16.11 15.73
N ASN A 191 -4.06 14.83 15.62
CA ASN A 191 -2.77 14.37 16.11
C ASN A 191 -1.65 14.74 15.13
N CYS A 192 -0.64 15.49 15.63
CA CYS A 192 0.49 15.95 14.85
C CYS A 192 1.82 15.22 15.19
N TYR A 193 1.75 14.04 15.79
CA TYR A 193 2.93 13.24 16.18
C TYR A 193 3.03 11.91 15.43
N ILE A 194 1.88 11.27 15.14
CA ILE A 194 1.86 9.97 14.47
C ILE A 194 2.20 10.17 13.00
N SER A 195 3.32 9.58 12.57
CA SER A 195 3.84 9.65 11.20
C SER A 195 3.70 8.34 10.42
N ASP A 196 3.68 7.19 11.12
CA ASP A 196 3.60 5.87 10.53
C ASP A 196 2.33 5.18 10.99
N VAL A 197 1.46 4.84 10.04
CA VAL A 197 0.14 4.27 10.32
C VAL A 197 -0.05 2.97 9.53
N ASP A 198 -0.33 1.89 10.23
CA ASP A 198 -0.68 0.60 9.64
C ASP A 198 -2.11 0.22 10.02
N LEU A 199 -3.02 0.24 9.03
CA LEU A 199 -4.42 -0.15 9.13
C LEU A 199 -4.74 -1.35 8.24
N SER A 200 -3.74 -2.17 7.91
CA SER A 200 -3.91 -3.33 7.04
C SER A 200 -4.94 -4.32 7.60
N ASP A 201 -5.62 -5.05 6.73
CA ASP A 201 -6.54 -6.16 7.06
C ASP A 201 -7.72 -5.76 7.99
N ASN A 202 -8.29 -4.58 7.81
CA ASN A 202 -9.34 -4.05 8.69
C ASN A 202 -10.74 -3.94 8.08
N ARG A 203 -10.95 -4.38 6.85
CA ARG A 203 -12.24 -4.32 6.13
C ARG A 203 -12.84 -2.92 6.09
N LEU A 204 -12.00 -1.92 5.80
CA LEU A 204 -12.38 -0.51 5.86
C LEU A 204 -13.40 -0.13 4.78
N GLY A 205 -13.34 -0.76 3.61
CA GLY A 205 -14.25 -0.57 2.49
C GLY A 205 -14.31 0.89 2.00
N VAL A 206 -15.35 1.22 1.24
CA VAL A 206 -15.52 2.56 0.64
C VAL A 206 -15.60 3.64 1.71
N LYS A 207 -16.32 3.39 2.81
CA LYS A 207 -16.47 4.36 3.91
C LYS A 207 -15.14 4.69 4.58
N GLY A 208 -14.28 3.68 4.76
CA GLY A 208 -12.92 3.90 5.28
C GLY A 208 -12.05 4.71 4.32
N ALA A 209 -12.13 4.42 3.02
CA ALA A 209 -11.43 5.19 2.01
C ALA A 209 -11.85 6.66 1.99
N GLU A 210 -13.17 6.94 2.07
CA GLU A 210 -13.71 8.30 2.15
C GLU A 210 -13.15 9.06 3.35
N ALA A 211 -13.21 8.46 4.54
CA ALA A 211 -12.72 9.09 5.78
C ALA A 211 -11.20 9.34 5.75
N LEU A 212 -10.42 8.35 5.30
CA LEU A 212 -8.97 8.48 5.19
C LEU A 212 -8.57 9.50 4.13
N SER A 213 -9.29 9.59 3.03
CA SER A 213 -9.06 10.61 2.01
C SER A 213 -9.32 12.01 2.53
N ALA A 214 -10.41 12.21 3.29
CA ALA A 214 -10.67 13.49 3.98
C ALA A 214 -9.55 13.83 4.98
N MET A 215 -9.03 12.83 5.69
CA MET A 215 -7.87 13.03 6.57
C MET A 215 -6.62 13.43 5.79
N LEU A 216 -6.33 12.80 4.67
CA LEU A 216 -5.14 13.11 3.85
C LEU A 216 -5.14 14.53 3.30
N LEU A 217 -6.31 15.15 3.10
CA LEU A 217 -6.42 16.54 2.67
C LEU A 217 -6.01 17.55 3.77
N GLU A 218 -6.09 17.16 5.03
CA GLU A 218 -5.84 18.03 6.19
C GLU A 218 -4.53 17.70 6.91
N ASN A 219 -4.21 16.40 7.03
CA ASN A 219 -3.06 15.92 7.77
C ASN A 219 -1.73 16.20 7.05
N THR A 220 -0.76 16.72 7.80
CA THR A 220 0.58 17.05 7.31
C THR A 220 1.70 16.26 8.01
N THR A 221 1.36 15.25 8.79
CA THR A 221 2.29 14.50 9.65
C THR A 221 2.53 13.09 9.16
N VAL A 222 1.48 12.43 8.64
CA VAL A 222 1.57 11.04 8.17
C VAL A 222 2.49 10.96 6.95
N VAL A 223 3.54 10.18 7.08
CA VAL A 223 4.56 9.88 6.06
C VAL A 223 4.36 8.51 5.46
N THR A 224 4.04 7.51 6.28
CA THR A 224 3.79 6.13 5.86
C THR A 224 2.37 5.73 6.19
N LEU A 225 1.64 5.24 5.19
CA LEU A 225 0.26 4.75 5.36
C LEU A 225 0.10 3.38 4.70
N LYS A 226 -0.18 2.34 5.53
CA LYS A 226 -0.46 1.00 5.04
C LYS A 226 -1.94 0.68 5.14
N LEU A 227 -2.52 0.34 4.00
CA LEU A 227 -3.93 0.08 3.79
C LEU A 227 -4.16 -1.25 3.05
N SER A 228 -3.21 -2.17 3.15
CA SER A 228 -3.30 -3.49 2.53
C SER A 228 -4.51 -4.28 3.03
N GLY A 229 -5.16 -5.09 2.20
CA GLY A 229 -6.21 -6.02 2.62
C GLY A 229 -7.52 -5.36 3.12
N ASN A 230 -7.90 -4.18 2.61
CA ASN A 230 -9.02 -3.40 3.15
C ASN A 230 -10.29 -3.39 2.29
N GLU A 231 -10.40 -4.29 1.32
CA GLU A 231 -11.58 -4.40 0.44
C GLU A 231 -11.85 -3.12 -0.39
N PHE A 232 -10.81 -2.34 -0.70
CA PHE A 232 -10.94 -1.15 -1.53
C PHE A 232 -11.18 -1.54 -2.98
N ASN A 233 -12.27 -1.07 -3.54
CA ASN A 233 -12.68 -1.27 -4.91
C ASN A 233 -12.61 0.04 -5.72
N ASP A 234 -13.11 0.03 -6.96
CA ASP A 234 -13.10 1.21 -7.83
C ASP A 234 -13.86 2.43 -7.26
N HIS A 235 -14.86 2.22 -6.41
CA HIS A 235 -15.53 3.33 -5.70
C HIS A 235 -14.65 3.95 -4.62
N ALA A 236 -13.88 3.12 -3.89
CA ALA A 236 -12.91 3.58 -2.91
C ALA A 236 -11.76 4.35 -3.57
N ALA A 237 -11.30 3.88 -4.74
CA ALA A 237 -10.21 4.51 -5.50
C ALA A 237 -10.51 5.96 -5.87
N LYS A 238 -11.78 6.32 -6.10
CA LYS A 238 -12.16 7.70 -6.41
C LYS A 238 -11.77 8.67 -5.30
N TYR A 239 -12.11 8.34 -4.05
CA TYR A 239 -11.77 9.19 -2.91
C TYR A 239 -10.25 9.33 -2.73
N LEU A 240 -9.51 8.21 -2.86
CA LEU A 240 -8.05 8.22 -2.77
C LEU A 240 -7.43 9.06 -3.89
N ALA A 241 -7.94 8.94 -5.11
CA ALA A 241 -7.45 9.70 -6.25
C ALA A 241 -7.71 11.21 -6.11
N ASP A 242 -8.82 11.61 -5.48
CA ASP A 242 -9.12 13.02 -5.21
C ASP A 242 -8.16 13.61 -4.15
N ALA A 243 -7.69 12.81 -3.19
CA ALA A 243 -6.83 13.27 -2.09
C ALA A 243 -5.33 13.25 -2.43
N LEU A 244 -4.87 12.29 -3.22
CA LEU A 244 -3.44 12.09 -3.49
C LEU A 244 -2.74 13.31 -4.12
N PRO A 245 -3.30 14.04 -5.09
CA PRO A 245 -2.64 15.22 -5.67
C PRO A 245 -2.42 16.35 -4.67
N ALA A 246 -3.32 16.48 -3.69
CA ALA A 246 -3.25 17.54 -2.68
C ALA A 246 -2.27 17.22 -1.54
N ASN A 247 -2.07 15.94 -1.21
CA ASN A 247 -1.15 15.53 -0.16
C ASN A 247 0.28 15.38 -0.69
N ASN A 248 1.19 16.21 -0.18
CA ASN A 248 2.61 16.19 -0.51
C ASN A 248 3.51 15.74 0.66
N LYS A 249 2.94 15.20 1.72
CA LYS A 249 3.66 14.76 2.91
C LYS A 249 3.84 13.25 2.98
N MET A 250 2.83 12.51 2.51
CA MET A 250 2.92 11.05 2.48
C MET A 250 3.97 10.63 1.44
N GLU A 251 4.96 9.86 1.90
CA GLU A 251 6.06 9.35 1.09
C GLU A 251 5.87 7.89 0.69
N SER A 252 5.24 7.09 1.54
CA SER A 252 5.03 5.66 1.31
C SER A 252 3.55 5.30 1.50
N LEU A 253 2.95 4.67 0.46
CA LEU A 253 1.56 4.22 0.45
C LEU A 253 1.48 2.76 0.01
N ASP A 254 0.86 1.92 0.86
CA ASP A 254 0.56 0.52 0.54
C ASP A 254 -0.95 0.32 0.37
N LEU A 255 -1.37 0.01 -0.85
CA LEU A 255 -2.72 -0.33 -1.26
C LEU A 255 -2.80 -1.78 -1.79
N SER A 256 -1.84 -2.62 -1.45
CA SER A 256 -1.80 -4.01 -1.89
C SER A 256 -2.98 -4.83 -1.35
N HIS A 257 -3.21 -6.02 -1.92
CA HIS A 257 -4.26 -6.94 -1.47
C HIS A 257 -5.66 -6.32 -1.37
N ASN A 258 -6.00 -5.45 -2.33
CA ASN A 258 -7.31 -4.82 -2.41
C ASN A 258 -8.07 -5.28 -3.67
N MET A 259 -9.20 -4.66 -3.97
CA MET A 259 -10.05 -5.01 -5.12
C MET A 259 -10.04 -3.91 -6.19
N LEU A 260 -8.91 -3.19 -6.32
CA LEU A 260 -8.73 -2.13 -7.30
C LEU A 260 -8.63 -2.73 -8.71
N ALA A 261 -9.42 -2.22 -9.65
CA ALA A 261 -9.49 -2.74 -11.02
C ALA A 261 -9.19 -1.64 -12.08
N ASP A 262 -9.65 -1.82 -13.30
CA ASP A 262 -9.26 -0.96 -14.42
C ASP A 262 -9.70 0.50 -14.24
N THR A 263 -10.89 0.75 -13.71
CA THR A 263 -11.35 2.12 -13.39
C THR A 263 -10.48 2.78 -12.33
N SER A 264 -10.09 2.02 -11.30
CA SER A 264 -9.09 2.49 -10.31
C SER A 264 -7.77 2.84 -10.98
N GLY A 265 -7.34 2.07 -11.99
CA GLY A 265 -6.11 2.34 -12.73
C GLY A 265 -6.13 3.67 -13.47
N GLU A 266 -7.28 4.03 -14.04
CA GLU A 266 -7.48 5.33 -14.70
C GLU A 266 -7.42 6.49 -13.70
N LEU A 267 -8.16 6.37 -12.59
CA LEU A 267 -8.22 7.40 -11.54
C LEU A 267 -6.88 7.58 -10.82
N LEU A 268 -6.29 6.49 -10.34
CA LEU A 268 -5.01 6.55 -9.64
C LEU A 268 -3.86 6.94 -10.57
N GLY A 269 -3.90 6.55 -11.84
CA GLY A 269 -2.89 6.97 -12.82
C GLY A 269 -2.83 8.50 -12.96
N MET A 270 -3.98 9.17 -13.05
CA MET A 270 -4.07 10.63 -13.08
C MET A 270 -3.58 11.25 -11.77
N ALA A 271 -4.03 10.73 -10.65
CA ALA A 271 -3.65 11.23 -9.33
C ALA A 271 -2.15 11.09 -9.05
N ILE A 272 -1.54 9.97 -9.45
CA ILE A 272 -0.10 9.72 -9.32
C ILE A 272 0.70 10.68 -10.21
N ALA A 273 0.24 10.97 -11.43
CA ALA A 273 0.90 11.92 -12.32
C ALA A 273 1.07 13.31 -11.68
N GLU A 274 0.10 13.74 -10.88
CA GLU A 274 0.05 15.04 -10.22
C GLU A 274 0.67 15.03 -8.80
N ASN A 275 0.79 13.86 -8.16
CA ASN A 275 1.32 13.76 -6.80
C ASN A 275 2.81 14.10 -6.74
N THR A 276 3.20 14.90 -5.75
CA THR A 276 4.57 15.39 -5.56
C THR A 276 5.24 14.87 -4.27
N GLY A 277 4.57 14.04 -3.49
CA GLY A 277 5.05 13.53 -2.19
C GLY A 277 5.53 12.09 -2.24
N LEU A 278 4.81 11.21 -2.96
CA LEU A 278 5.05 9.78 -2.95
C LEU A 278 6.42 9.41 -3.55
N LYS A 279 7.16 8.62 -2.78
CA LYS A 279 8.42 7.98 -3.17
C LYS A 279 8.27 6.49 -3.34
N GLU A 280 7.35 5.87 -2.59
CA GLU A 280 7.10 4.43 -2.58
C GLU A 280 5.60 4.16 -2.73
N LEU A 281 5.25 3.31 -3.67
CA LEU A 281 3.87 2.88 -3.90
C LEU A 281 3.81 1.38 -4.11
N ASN A 282 3.02 0.71 -3.27
CA ASN A 282 2.70 -0.70 -3.43
C ASN A 282 1.20 -0.84 -3.78
N ILE A 283 0.92 -1.32 -4.99
CA ILE A 283 -0.43 -1.67 -5.46
C ILE A 283 -0.47 -3.11 -5.98
N SER A 284 0.39 -3.97 -5.45
CA SER A 284 0.44 -5.39 -5.76
C SER A 284 -0.85 -6.11 -5.31
N TRP A 285 -1.09 -7.35 -5.82
CA TRP A 285 -2.24 -8.15 -5.45
C TRP A 285 -3.59 -7.41 -5.60
N ASN A 286 -3.77 -6.76 -6.77
CA ASN A 286 -5.00 -6.10 -7.18
C ASN A 286 -5.48 -6.67 -8.52
N TYR A 287 -6.45 -6.04 -9.16
CA TYR A 287 -7.06 -6.55 -10.39
C TYR A 287 -6.81 -5.64 -11.61
N PHE A 288 -5.73 -4.86 -11.60
CA PHE A 288 -5.36 -4.03 -12.76
C PHE A 288 -5.05 -4.90 -13.97
N ARG A 289 -5.73 -4.61 -15.08
CA ARG A 289 -5.57 -5.34 -16.35
C ARG A 289 -5.20 -4.36 -17.46
N SER A 290 -5.23 -4.82 -18.69
CA SER A 290 -4.71 -4.13 -19.88
C SER A 290 -4.98 -2.62 -19.92
N GLN A 291 -6.22 -2.16 -19.70
CA GLN A 291 -6.57 -0.76 -19.83
C GLN A 291 -6.16 0.05 -18.58
N GLY A 292 -6.51 -0.42 -17.41
CA GLY A 292 -6.10 0.19 -16.14
C GLY A 292 -4.58 0.18 -15.97
N ALA A 293 -3.92 -0.93 -16.34
CA ALA A 293 -2.46 -1.04 -16.32
C ALA A 293 -1.79 0.00 -17.25
N ALA A 294 -2.33 0.21 -18.46
CA ALA A 294 -1.82 1.22 -19.37
C ALA A 294 -2.06 2.67 -18.87
N ALA A 295 -3.17 2.89 -18.18
CA ALA A 295 -3.46 4.19 -17.56
C ALA A 295 -2.50 4.49 -16.40
N LEU A 296 -2.25 3.50 -15.53
CA LEU A 296 -1.23 3.61 -14.48
C LEU A 296 0.16 3.89 -15.05
N ALA A 297 0.56 3.19 -16.12
CA ALA A 297 1.86 3.40 -16.76
C ALA A 297 2.03 4.85 -17.24
N ARG A 298 0.99 5.48 -17.78
CA ARG A 298 1.03 6.93 -18.13
C ARG A 298 1.18 7.82 -16.90
N GLY A 299 0.56 7.45 -15.77
CA GLY A 299 0.77 8.15 -14.49
C GLY A 299 2.22 8.08 -14.03
N PHE A 300 2.84 6.91 -14.12
CA PHE A 300 4.26 6.72 -13.76
C PHE A 300 5.21 7.42 -14.76
N GLU A 301 4.83 7.49 -16.04
CA GLU A 301 5.59 8.26 -17.04
C GLU A 301 5.70 9.74 -16.66
N ALA A 302 4.61 10.33 -16.19
CA ALA A 302 4.53 11.75 -15.83
C ALA A 302 5.09 12.05 -14.43
N ASN A 303 5.09 11.10 -13.51
CA ASN A 303 5.53 11.30 -12.12
C ASN A 303 7.06 11.39 -12.04
N VAL A 304 7.56 12.41 -11.32
CA VAL A 304 9.01 12.70 -11.18
C VAL A 304 9.51 12.55 -9.73
N PHE A 305 8.74 11.88 -8.86
CA PHE A 305 9.07 11.70 -7.44
C PHE A 305 9.15 10.23 -7.02
N LEU A 306 8.35 9.37 -7.66
CA LEU A 306 8.19 7.96 -7.29
C LEU A 306 9.45 7.16 -7.66
N ARG A 307 10.06 6.51 -6.66
CA ARG A 307 11.30 5.75 -6.80
C ARG A 307 11.11 4.25 -6.71
N VAL A 308 10.18 3.80 -5.87
CA VAL A 308 9.90 2.37 -5.62
C VAL A 308 8.45 2.07 -5.98
N LEU A 309 8.25 1.09 -6.86
CA LEU A 309 6.93 0.73 -7.37
C LEU A 309 6.76 -0.78 -7.38
N ASP A 310 5.78 -1.27 -6.61
CA ASP A 310 5.37 -2.67 -6.66
C ASP A 310 3.99 -2.83 -7.32
N LEU A 311 4.00 -3.48 -8.49
CA LEU A 311 2.85 -3.82 -9.32
C LEU A 311 2.62 -5.33 -9.39
N SER A 312 3.33 -6.12 -8.60
CA SER A 312 3.31 -7.58 -8.70
C SER A 312 1.91 -8.18 -8.47
N TYR A 313 1.70 -9.40 -8.91
CA TYR A 313 0.44 -10.11 -8.72
C TYR A 313 -0.81 -9.35 -9.21
N ASN A 314 -0.70 -8.73 -10.38
CA ASN A 314 -1.78 -8.08 -11.10
C ASN A 314 -2.03 -8.77 -12.46
N GLY A 315 -2.73 -8.13 -13.34
CA GLY A 315 -3.02 -8.65 -14.68
C GLY A 315 -2.50 -7.77 -15.81
N PHE A 316 -1.33 -7.13 -15.64
CA PHE A 316 -0.77 -6.16 -16.61
C PHE A 316 -0.66 -6.72 -18.03
N SER A 317 -0.31 -8.00 -18.16
CA SER A 317 -0.17 -8.68 -19.44
C SER A 317 0.78 -7.95 -20.42
N ASN A 318 0.71 -8.28 -21.70
CA ASN A 318 1.60 -7.71 -22.71
C ASN A 318 1.34 -6.21 -22.96
N ASN A 319 0.08 -5.77 -22.85
CA ASN A 319 -0.27 -4.37 -23.08
C ASN A 319 0.23 -3.46 -21.96
N GLY A 320 0.04 -3.87 -20.69
CA GLY A 320 0.59 -3.13 -19.54
C GLY A 320 2.12 -3.11 -19.56
N ALA A 321 2.75 -4.25 -19.88
CA ALA A 321 4.21 -4.33 -20.02
C ALA A 321 4.74 -3.39 -21.12
N ALA A 322 4.05 -3.32 -22.28
CA ALA A 322 4.41 -2.40 -23.34
C ALA A 322 4.30 -0.93 -22.90
N ALA A 323 3.20 -0.58 -22.22
CA ALA A 323 2.99 0.78 -21.69
C ALA A 323 4.05 1.17 -20.65
N LEU A 324 4.41 0.25 -19.74
CA LEU A 324 5.51 0.46 -18.80
C LEU A 324 6.86 0.63 -19.51
N GLY A 325 7.10 -0.12 -20.58
CA GLY A 325 8.29 0.03 -21.40
C GLY A 325 8.38 1.44 -22.04
N GLU A 326 7.27 1.96 -22.55
CA GLU A 326 7.22 3.34 -23.07
C GLU A 326 7.44 4.37 -21.96
N ALA A 327 6.79 4.18 -20.79
CA ALA A 327 6.97 5.04 -19.62
C ALA A 327 8.45 5.10 -19.16
N LEU A 328 9.15 3.96 -19.14
CA LEU A 328 10.56 3.89 -18.73
C LEU A 328 11.52 4.65 -19.67
N LYS A 329 11.15 4.92 -20.92
CA LYS A 329 11.99 5.75 -21.82
C LYS A 329 12.08 7.19 -21.34
N VAL A 330 11.01 7.69 -20.73
CA VAL A 330 10.87 9.09 -20.31
C VAL A 330 11.13 9.25 -18.82
N ASN A 331 10.63 8.33 -18.01
CA ASN A 331 10.82 8.37 -16.57
C ASN A 331 12.29 8.21 -16.19
N ASN A 332 12.79 9.18 -15.46
CA ASN A 332 14.20 9.27 -15.04
C ASN A 332 14.38 9.35 -13.52
N VAL A 333 13.42 8.84 -12.76
CA VAL A 333 13.45 8.84 -11.29
C VAL A 333 13.17 7.46 -10.66
N LEU A 334 12.47 6.57 -11.37
CA LEU A 334 12.14 5.25 -10.86
C LEU A 334 13.42 4.40 -10.72
N GLU A 335 13.65 3.89 -9.52
CA GLU A 335 14.83 3.11 -9.16
C GLU A 335 14.52 1.62 -9.01
N GLU A 336 13.34 1.28 -8.44
CA GLU A 336 12.94 -0.09 -8.21
C GLU A 336 11.55 -0.37 -8.81
N LEU A 337 11.45 -1.44 -9.58
CA LEU A 337 10.21 -1.86 -10.21
C LEU A 337 9.99 -3.37 -10.03
N ASN A 338 8.89 -3.72 -9.38
CA ASN A 338 8.43 -5.10 -9.28
C ASN A 338 7.17 -5.30 -10.14
N ILE A 339 7.29 -6.08 -11.21
CA ILE A 339 6.20 -6.51 -12.11
C ILE A 339 6.11 -8.03 -12.19
N SER A 340 6.53 -8.73 -11.15
CA SER A 340 6.45 -10.17 -11.08
C SER A 340 4.99 -10.65 -11.11
N ASN A 341 4.76 -11.87 -11.59
CA ASN A 341 3.46 -12.52 -11.63
C ASN A 341 2.33 -11.67 -12.30
N ASN A 342 2.63 -11.09 -13.46
CA ASN A 342 1.73 -10.20 -14.20
C ASN A 342 1.24 -10.76 -15.55
N ARG A 343 1.43 -12.05 -15.81
CA ARG A 343 1.04 -12.72 -17.07
C ARG A 343 1.70 -12.10 -18.31
N ILE A 344 2.93 -11.59 -18.15
CA ILE A 344 3.72 -11.02 -19.24
C ILE A 344 4.34 -12.18 -20.04
N SER A 345 3.97 -12.33 -21.31
CA SER A 345 4.56 -13.33 -22.19
C SER A 345 5.83 -12.80 -22.87
N LEU A 346 6.43 -13.62 -23.73
CA LEU A 346 7.56 -13.25 -24.58
C LEU A 346 7.33 -11.90 -25.31
N GLU A 347 6.15 -11.73 -25.92
CA GLU A 347 5.82 -10.51 -26.64
C GLU A 347 5.84 -9.28 -25.73
N GLY A 348 5.21 -9.38 -24.55
CA GLY A 348 5.19 -8.29 -23.56
C GLY A 348 6.59 -7.96 -23.06
N ALA A 349 7.41 -8.98 -22.78
CA ALA A 349 8.79 -8.80 -22.34
C ALA A 349 9.64 -8.07 -23.39
N LEU A 350 9.50 -8.43 -24.67
CA LEU A 350 10.24 -7.78 -25.75
C LEU A 350 9.81 -6.32 -25.97
N ARG A 351 8.51 -6.01 -25.79
CA ARG A 351 8.02 -4.62 -25.85
C ARG A 351 8.52 -3.81 -24.66
N PHE A 352 8.48 -4.37 -23.45
CA PHE A 352 9.04 -3.75 -22.25
C PHE A 352 10.55 -3.47 -22.38
N ALA A 353 11.30 -4.41 -22.95
CA ALA A 353 12.73 -4.33 -23.19
C ALA A 353 13.17 -3.10 -24.00
N VAL A 354 12.28 -2.54 -24.83
CA VAL A 354 12.58 -1.33 -25.62
C VAL A 354 12.84 -0.14 -24.69
N GLY A 355 12.08 -0.02 -23.59
CA GLY A 355 12.28 1.04 -22.59
C GLY A 355 13.62 0.94 -21.87
N LEU A 356 14.06 -0.29 -21.57
CA LEU A 356 15.34 -0.51 -20.89
C LEU A 356 16.57 -0.13 -21.71
N LYS A 357 16.46 -0.01 -23.03
CA LYS A 357 17.57 0.49 -23.87
C LYS A 357 17.88 1.95 -23.63
N GLU A 358 16.93 2.71 -23.11
CA GLU A 358 17.03 4.16 -22.93
C GLU A 358 17.05 4.55 -21.43
N ASN A 359 16.42 3.75 -20.55
CA ASN A 359 16.34 4.04 -19.12
C ASN A 359 17.72 3.96 -18.45
N ARG A 360 18.00 4.94 -17.56
CA ARG A 360 19.29 5.11 -16.88
C ARG A 360 19.16 5.24 -15.37
N THR A 361 18.00 4.95 -14.80
CA THR A 361 17.72 5.16 -13.37
C THR A 361 17.32 3.89 -12.66
N LEU A 362 16.77 2.91 -13.39
CA LEU A 362 16.30 1.67 -12.80
C LEU A 362 17.47 0.83 -12.31
N LYS A 363 17.50 0.55 -11.00
CA LYS A 363 18.52 -0.24 -10.29
C LYS A 363 18.06 -1.67 -10.05
N SER A 364 16.76 -1.85 -9.72
CA SER A 364 16.17 -3.14 -9.42
C SER A 364 14.96 -3.40 -10.30
N LEU A 365 14.97 -4.54 -11.01
CA LEU A 365 13.84 -5.00 -11.82
C LEU A 365 13.49 -6.44 -11.47
N ASN A 366 12.28 -6.64 -10.95
CA ASN A 366 11.73 -7.97 -10.71
C ASN A 366 10.65 -8.31 -11.74
N MET A 367 10.91 -9.32 -12.58
CA MET A 367 9.99 -9.88 -13.57
C MET A 367 9.72 -11.37 -13.34
N ALA A 368 10.03 -11.89 -12.15
CA ALA A 368 9.84 -13.29 -11.78
C ALA A 368 8.41 -13.78 -12.04
N ARG A 369 8.23 -15.09 -12.20
CA ARG A 369 6.91 -15.73 -12.34
C ARG A 369 6.06 -15.22 -13.51
N ASN A 370 6.68 -14.67 -14.54
CA ASN A 370 5.98 -14.31 -15.79
C ASN A 370 6.20 -15.37 -16.88
N PRO A 371 5.20 -15.68 -17.73
CA PRO A 371 5.32 -16.69 -18.77
C PRO A 371 6.11 -16.21 -20.00
N MET A 372 7.19 -15.44 -19.78
CA MET A 372 7.96 -14.82 -20.86
C MET A 372 9.03 -15.72 -21.47
N GLN A 373 9.25 -16.92 -20.91
CA GLN A 373 10.21 -17.92 -21.34
C GLN A 373 11.66 -17.40 -21.31
N SER A 374 12.62 -18.28 -21.67
CA SER A 374 14.05 -17.92 -21.72
C SER A 374 14.34 -16.78 -22.71
N GLU A 375 13.62 -16.78 -23.83
CA GLU A 375 13.77 -15.80 -24.92
C GLU A 375 13.35 -14.39 -24.45
N GLY A 376 12.34 -14.29 -23.57
CA GLY A 376 11.95 -13.02 -22.93
C GLY A 376 13.03 -12.51 -21.99
N CYS A 377 13.56 -13.38 -21.13
CA CYS A 377 14.69 -13.06 -20.26
C CYS A 377 15.93 -12.61 -21.06
N PHE A 378 16.22 -13.32 -22.15
CA PHE A 378 17.29 -12.98 -23.09
C PHE A 378 17.07 -11.57 -23.70
N GLY A 379 15.85 -11.26 -24.15
CA GLY A 379 15.51 -9.95 -24.72
C GLY A 379 15.71 -8.80 -23.72
N ILE A 380 15.27 -8.98 -22.48
CA ILE A 380 15.49 -8.00 -21.38
C ILE A 380 16.99 -7.79 -21.13
N LEU A 381 17.74 -8.88 -20.92
CA LEU A 381 19.17 -8.80 -20.62
C LEU A 381 19.96 -8.19 -21.80
N LYS A 382 19.58 -8.52 -23.03
CA LYS A 382 20.16 -7.94 -24.25
C LYS A 382 19.93 -6.44 -24.37
N SER A 383 18.77 -5.94 -23.90
CA SER A 383 18.48 -4.52 -23.88
C SER A 383 19.31 -3.77 -22.85
N ILE A 384 19.53 -4.36 -21.68
CA ILE A 384 20.46 -3.82 -20.66
C ILE A 384 21.90 -3.82 -21.21
N GLN A 385 22.34 -4.90 -21.86
CA GLN A 385 23.66 -4.95 -22.50
C GLN A 385 23.88 -3.84 -23.54
N ALA A 386 22.83 -3.51 -24.28
CA ALA A 386 22.88 -2.48 -25.35
C ALA A 386 22.85 -1.05 -24.80
N ASN A 387 22.48 -0.85 -23.54
CA ASN A 387 22.39 0.45 -22.88
C ASN A 387 23.65 0.74 -22.08
N SER A 388 24.57 1.50 -22.64
CA SER A 388 25.82 1.88 -21.94
C SER A 388 25.60 2.76 -20.70
N GLY A 389 24.42 3.34 -20.54
CA GLY A 389 24.04 4.14 -19.37
C GLY A 389 23.18 3.39 -18.37
N ALA A 390 22.95 2.07 -18.53
CA ALA A 390 22.19 1.28 -17.60
C ALA A 390 22.89 1.18 -16.23
N VAL A 391 22.11 1.32 -15.16
CA VAL A 391 22.59 1.26 -13.77
C VAL A 391 21.95 0.09 -13.01
N VAL A 392 21.42 -0.90 -13.73
CA VAL A 392 20.73 -2.06 -13.13
C VAL A 392 21.72 -2.90 -12.31
N GLU A 393 21.36 -3.10 -11.05
CA GLU A 393 22.13 -3.90 -10.07
C GLU A 393 21.47 -5.24 -9.77
N ILE A 394 20.11 -5.29 -9.81
CA ILE A 394 19.34 -6.50 -9.52
C ILE A 394 18.37 -6.77 -10.67
N LEU A 395 18.43 -7.98 -11.22
CA LEU A 395 17.51 -8.46 -12.24
C LEU A 395 16.99 -9.84 -11.83
N ASP A 396 15.69 -9.90 -11.53
CA ASP A 396 15.07 -11.12 -11.02
C ASP A 396 14.10 -11.74 -12.03
N PHE A 397 14.43 -12.95 -12.48
CA PHE A 397 13.66 -13.86 -13.30
C PHE A 397 13.36 -15.18 -12.57
N SER A 398 13.31 -15.15 -11.23
CA SER A 398 13.06 -16.37 -10.44
C SER A 398 11.84 -17.13 -10.95
N GLU A 399 11.93 -18.47 -10.91
CA GLU A 399 10.94 -19.41 -11.43
C GLU A 399 10.74 -19.37 -12.95
N ILE A 400 11.56 -18.66 -13.72
CA ILE A 400 11.59 -18.76 -15.18
C ILE A 400 12.80 -19.59 -15.59
N PRO A 401 12.61 -20.80 -16.13
CA PRO A 401 13.72 -21.62 -16.59
C PRO A 401 14.38 -21.00 -17.82
N VAL A 402 15.70 -21.01 -17.86
CA VAL A 402 16.50 -20.39 -18.91
C VAL A 402 17.30 -21.42 -19.71
N ASN A 403 17.62 -21.10 -20.96
CA ASN A 403 18.41 -21.94 -21.84
C ASN A 403 19.91 -21.53 -21.85
N LYS A 404 20.69 -22.27 -22.63
CA LYS A 404 22.14 -22.03 -22.73
C LYS A 404 22.45 -20.64 -23.32
N ASP A 405 21.70 -20.17 -24.29
CA ASP A 405 21.95 -18.89 -24.95
C ASP A 405 21.82 -17.73 -23.94
N PHE A 406 20.83 -17.84 -23.01
CA PHE A 406 20.71 -16.89 -21.92
C PHE A 406 21.89 -16.95 -20.95
N ALA A 407 22.36 -18.17 -20.59
CA ALA A 407 23.52 -18.32 -19.70
C ALA A 407 24.79 -17.72 -20.34
N ASP A 408 25.03 -17.99 -21.61
CA ASP A 408 26.18 -17.42 -22.34
C ASP A 408 26.09 -15.88 -22.38
N LEU A 409 24.89 -15.32 -22.52
CA LEU A 409 24.67 -13.88 -22.45
C LEU A 409 24.91 -13.31 -21.05
N CYS A 410 24.50 -14.02 -19.99
CA CYS A 410 24.76 -13.62 -18.61
C CYS A 410 26.27 -13.44 -18.36
N ASP A 411 27.08 -14.38 -18.81
CA ASP A 411 28.54 -14.31 -18.64
C ASP A 411 29.13 -13.10 -19.39
N ALA A 412 28.63 -12.83 -20.61
CA ALA A 412 29.06 -11.67 -21.39
C ALA A 412 28.62 -10.34 -20.73
N VAL A 413 27.41 -10.28 -20.17
CA VAL A 413 26.91 -9.06 -19.51
C VAL A 413 27.60 -8.79 -18.18
N LYS A 414 27.95 -9.79 -17.40
CA LYS A 414 28.73 -9.66 -16.16
C LYS A 414 30.10 -9.04 -16.37
N MET A 415 30.69 -9.21 -17.55
CA MET A 415 31.96 -8.55 -17.91
C MET A 415 31.79 -7.02 -18.07
N LEU A 416 30.59 -6.57 -18.48
CA LEU A 416 30.28 -5.15 -18.66
C LEU A 416 29.71 -4.51 -17.39
N PHE A 417 28.91 -5.29 -16.65
CA PHE A 417 28.23 -4.90 -15.43
C PHE A 417 28.60 -5.85 -14.27
N PRO A 418 29.79 -5.71 -13.65
CA PRO A 418 30.28 -6.67 -12.65
C PRO A 418 29.40 -6.79 -11.40
N ASN A 419 28.65 -5.72 -11.06
CA ASN A 419 27.79 -5.68 -9.87
C ASN A 419 26.37 -6.22 -10.15
N LEU A 420 26.02 -6.52 -11.41
CA LEU A 420 24.69 -6.98 -11.76
C LEU A 420 24.44 -8.40 -11.22
N GLN A 421 23.47 -8.51 -10.32
CA GLN A 421 22.96 -9.77 -9.80
C GLN A 421 21.77 -10.23 -10.66
N ILE A 422 21.87 -11.44 -11.22
CA ILE A 422 20.81 -12.03 -12.03
C ILE A 422 20.32 -13.29 -11.34
N ARG A 423 19.02 -13.36 -11.04
CA ARG A 423 18.32 -14.52 -10.47
C ARG A 423 17.44 -15.14 -11.54
N HIS A 424 17.32 -16.48 -11.60
CA HIS A 424 16.46 -17.20 -12.56
C HIS A 424 16.09 -18.60 -12.04
N GLY A 425 15.13 -19.27 -12.65
CA GLY A 425 14.57 -20.56 -12.24
C GLY A 425 15.43 -21.79 -12.58
N GLY A 426 16.72 -21.59 -12.89
CA GLY A 426 17.64 -22.67 -13.23
C GLY A 426 17.67 -22.98 -14.74
N ASN A 427 18.60 -23.85 -15.14
CA ASN A 427 18.78 -24.25 -16.55
C ASN A 427 17.69 -25.25 -16.96
N ALA A 428 17.00 -24.97 -18.05
CA ALA A 428 16.08 -25.92 -18.67
C ALA A 428 16.86 -27.12 -19.19
N THR A 429 16.92 -28.21 -18.45
CA THR A 429 17.41 -29.49 -18.95
C THR A 429 16.43 -29.95 -20.01
N LEU A 430 16.91 -30.12 -21.25
CA LEU A 430 16.15 -30.78 -22.30
C LEU A 430 15.85 -32.21 -21.85
N HIS A 431 14.69 -32.46 -21.29
CA HIS A 431 14.13 -33.80 -21.21
C HIS A 431 13.93 -34.27 -22.65
N LYS A 432 14.95 -34.98 -23.18
CA LYS A 432 14.72 -35.85 -24.35
C LYS A 432 13.59 -36.81 -23.96
N LYS A 433 12.40 -36.60 -24.51
CA LYS A 433 11.36 -37.61 -24.52
C LYS A 433 11.98 -38.81 -25.27
N ASP A 434 12.35 -39.85 -24.50
CA ASP A 434 12.57 -41.17 -25.06
C ASP A 434 11.27 -41.60 -25.73
N GLN A 435 11.23 -41.50 -27.06
CA GLN A 435 10.19 -42.14 -27.86
C GLN A 435 10.40 -43.63 -27.69
N PRO A 436 9.39 -44.40 -27.26
CA PRO A 436 9.51 -45.87 -27.31
C PRO A 436 9.67 -46.27 -28.76
N LYS A 437 10.79 -46.93 -29.07
CA LYS A 437 10.97 -47.63 -30.34
C LYS A 437 9.93 -48.75 -30.41
N VAL A 438 8.91 -48.54 -31.23
CA VAL A 438 8.04 -49.62 -31.66
C VAL A 438 8.84 -50.48 -32.59
N SER A 439 9.35 -51.61 -32.07
CA SER A 439 9.84 -52.72 -32.87
C SER A 439 8.65 -53.37 -33.55
N GLN A 440 8.49 -53.13 -34.84
CA GLN A 440 7.69 -53.99 -35.71
C GLN A 440 8.46 -55.31 -35.94
N GLU A 441 8.05 -56.36 -35.27
CA GLU A 441 8.30 -57.71 -35.71
C GLU A 441 7.11 -58.19 -36.56
N PHE A 442 7.35 -58.31 -37.84
CA PHE A 442 6.50 -59.11 -38.74
C PHE A 442 6.88 -60.57 -38.60
N SER A 443 5.94 -61.44 -38.33
CA SER A 443 5.86 -62.84 -38.74
C SER A 443 4.40 -63.26 -38.86
#